data_400eeabaeb079552afb762fd16db0ff0
#
_entry.id   400eeabaeb079552afb762fd16db0ff0
#
_cell.length_a   1.000
_cell.length_b   1.000
_cell.length_c   1.000
_cell.angle_alpha   90.00
_cell.angle_beta   90.00
_cell.angle_gamma   90.00
#
_symmetry.space_group_name_H-M   'P 1'
#
loop_
_entity.id
_entity.type
_entity.pdbx_description
1 polymer ?
#
loop_
_entity_poly.entity_id
_entity_poly.type
_entity_poly.pdbx_seq_one_letter_code
_entity_poly.pdbx_strand_id
1 'polypeptide(L)'
;MRFSKIYIEITNICNLNCSFCSKDNRLKKELSLQEFDIVLKKIRQYTNTIYLHVKGEPLLHSKLLEILELTEKYNFKVKITTNGTLLKSKLNILQKFTNIKQINVSLHCENNLVNYFTDVFNTCDILAKNIPIVYRIWLLDNYKLDKLSTIIVDNLISHYKLDKSFLNKVIKKKNIKIKDNIYLDKDNEFKWPDNIQDNELDKGTCLGTRSHIAILVNGDIVPCCLDSKGILKLGNIFEDELEDVLKSELFLKINQGFKDNKLTCNLCKNCNFRIMKFNK
;
A
#
# COMPACT_ATOMS: atom_id res chain seq x y z
N MET A 1 22.49 0.30 5.76
CA MET A 1 21.53 -0.03 4.66
C MET A 1 20.48 1.07 4.57
N ARG A 2 19.95 1.39 3.38
CA ARG A 2 18.92 2.42 3.23
C ARG A 2 17.80 1.91 2.33
N PHE A 3 16.54 2.09 2.75
CA PHE A 3 15.36 1.68 1.99
C PHE A 3 14.82 2.83 1.13
N SER A 4 14.28 2.51 -0.02
CA SER A 4 13.54 3.48 -0.84
C SER A 4 12.24 3.93 -0.17
N LYS A 5 11.67 3.07 0.68
CA LYS A 5 10.45 3.30 1.45
C LYS A 5 10.33 2.31 2.60
N ILE A 6 9.56 2.67 3.63
CA ILE A 6 9.11 1.76 4.70
C ILE A 6 7.58 1.89 4.79
N TYR A 7 6.90 0.75 4.88
CA TYR A 7 5.46 0.71 5.15
C TYR A 7 5.23 0.71 6.66
N ILE A 8 4.29 1.50 7.11
CA ILE A 8 3.88 1.56 8.52
C ILE A 8 2.38 1.37 8.57
N GLU A 9 1.93 0.30 9.21
CA GLU A 9 0.52 0.05 9.45
C GLU A 9 0.09 0.91 10.65
N ILE A 10 -0.39 2.11 10.40
CA ILE A 10 -0.86 3.00 11.48
C ILE A 10 -2.15 2.51 12.13
N THR A 11 -2.93 1.71 11.40
CA THR A 11 -4.12 1.00 11.89
C THR A 11 -4.37 -0.24 11.04
N ASN A 12 -4.87 -1.31 11.66
CA ASN A 12 -5.40 -2.47 10.95
C ASN A 12 -6.95 -2.49 10.91
N ILE A 13 -7.59 -1.41 11.39
CA ILE A 13 -9.03 -1.24 11.33
C ILE A 13 -9.42 -0.74 9.94
N CYS A 14 -10.43 -1.36 9.35
CA CYS A 14 -10.99 -0.93 8.07
C CYS A 14 -12.52 -0.86 8.17
N ASN A 15 -13.11 0.12 7.50
CA ASN A 15 -14.56 0.28 7.41
C ASN A 15 -15.18 -0.54 6.26
N LEU A 16 -14.37 -1.31 5.51
CA LEU A 16 -14.81 -2.22 4.46
C LEU A 16 -14.34 -3.65 4.75
N ASN A 17 -15.00 -4.62 4.11
CA ASN A 17 -14.66 -6.05 4.20
C ASN A 17 -14.63 -6.67 2.79
N CYS A 18 -13.73 -6.15 1.94
CA CYS A 18 -13.62 -6.57 0.56
C CYS A 18 -13.24 -8.06 0.45
N SER A 19 -13.84 -8.77 -0.50
CA SER A 19 -13.67 -10.21 -0.71
C SER A 19 -12.22 -10.62 -1.07
N PHE A 20 -11.52 -9.77 -1.83
CA PHE A 20 -10.13 -9.98 -2.25
C PHE A 20 -9.09 -9.67 -1.17
N CYS A 21 -9.50 -9.01 -0.08
CA CYS A 21 -8.57 -8.63 0.98
C CYS A 21 -8.29 -9.83 1.89
N SER A 22 -7.01 -10.10 2.21
CA SER A 22 -6.70 -11.17 3.17
C SER A 22 -7.37 -10.90 4.51
N LYS A 23 -7.98 -11.94 5.09
CA LYS A 23 -8.60 -11.82 6.42
C LYS A 23 -7.53 -11.56 7.48
N ASP A 24 -7.78 -10.59 8.34
CA ASP A 24 -6.89 -10.21 9.44
C ASP A 24 -7.56 -10.57 10.78
N ASN A 25 -7.00 -11.59 11.44
CA ASN A 25 -7.48 -12.07 12.74
C ASN A 25 -6.69 -11.44 13.91
N ARG A 26 -5.75 -10.50 13.62
CA ARG A 26 -5.03 -9.79 14.67
C ARG A 26 -5.97 -8.84 15.42
N LEU A 27 -5.63 -8.55 16.68
CA LEU A 27 -6.37 -7.57 17.46
C LEU A 27 -6.46 -6.25 16.70
N LYS A 28 -7.67 -5.67 16.64
CA LYS A 28 -7.89 -4.37 16.03
C LYS A 28 -7.22 -3.29 16.87
N LYS A 29 -6.34 -2.52 16.22
CA LYS A 29 -5.51 -1.52 16.89
C LYS A 29 -5.24 -0.33 15.98
N GLU A 30 -5.05 0.82 16.60
CA GLU A 30 -4.40 2.00 16.02
C GLU A 30 -3.07 2.22 16.75
N LEU A 31 -2.03 2.65 16.06
CA LEU A 31 -0.82 3.13 16.73
C LEU A 31 -1.14 4.38 17.54
N SER A 32 -0.74 4.40 18.80
CA SER A 32 -0.72 5.64 19.56
C SER A 32 0.29 6.63 18.99
N LEU A 33 0.16 7.91 19.30
CA LEU A 33 1.13 8.92 18.87
C LEU A 33 2.52 8.65 19.41
N GLN A 34 2.62 8.13 20.63
CA GLN A 34 3.89 7.74 21.25
C GLN A 34 4.55 6.57 20.51
N GLU A 35 3.79 5.54 20.19
CA GLU A 35 4.28 4.39 19.39
C GLU A 35 4.73 4.84 18.01
N PHE A 36 3.95 5.72 17.34
CA PHE A 36 4.31 6.23 16.03
C PHE A 36 5.56 7.12 16.07
N ASP A 37 5.71 7.96 17.09
CA ASP A 37 6.92 8.78 17.31
C ASP A 37 8.19 7.90 17.48
N ILE A 38 8.08 6.81 18.25
CA ILE A 38 9.17 5.81 18.37
C ILE A 38 9.52 5.22 17.01
N VAL A 39 8.53 4.78 16.25
CA VAL A 39 8.74 4.23 14.91
C VAL A 39 9.48 5.24 14.03
N LEU A 40 8.99 6.49 13.95
CA LEU A 40 9.60 7.52 13.10
C LEU A 40 11.04 7.81 13.47
N LYS A 41 11.36 7.91 14.77
CA LYS A 41 12.73 8.10 15.26
C LYS A 41 13.64 6.96 14.81
N LYS A 42 13.25 5.72 15.05
CA LYS A 42 14.07 4.53 14.74
C LYS A 42 14.31 4.34 13.24
N ILE A 43 13.35 4.72 12.39
CA ILE A 43 13.49 4.52 10.94
C ILE A 43 14.08 5.72 10.18
N ARG A 44 14.25 6.88 10.81
CA ARG A 44 14.62 8.13 10.11
C ARG A 44 15.90 8.04 9.30
N GLN A 45 16.91 7.38 9.79
CA GLN A 45 18.18 7.19 9.07
C GLN A 45 18.10 6.18 7.91
N TYR A 46 17.07 5.33 7.89
CA TYR A 46 16.92 4.24 6.92
C TYR A 46 16.05 4.58 5.72
N THR A 47 15.19 5.59 5.83
CA THR A 47 14.36 6.04 4.70
C THR A 47 13.93 7.49 4.83
N ASN A 48 13.60 8.12 3.70
CA ASN A 48 12.94 9.42 3.66
C ASN A 48 11.46 9.31 3.27
N THR A 49 10.99 8.11 2.88
CA THR A 49 9.64 7.92 2.35
C THR A 49 8.92 6.82 3.12
N ILE A 50 7.74 7.14 3.62
CA ILE A 50 6.89 6.20 4.33
C ILE A 50 5.53 6.05 3.63
N TYR A 51 4.98 4.84 3.75
CA TYR A 51 3.62 4.51 3.31
C TYR A 51 2.80 4.18 4.54
N LEU A 52 1.69 4.90 4.77
CA LEU A 52 0.89 4.76 6.00
C LEU A 52 -0.14 3.62 5.91
N HIS A 53 0.25 2.48 5.35
CA HIS A 53 -0.62 1.31 5.26
C HIS A 53 0.16 0.00 5.13
N VAL A 54 -0.42 -1.05 5.66
CA VAL A 54 -0.21 -2.47 5.29
C VAL A 54 -1.60 -3.08 5.11
N LYS A 55 -2.38 -3.16 6.17
CA LYS A 55 -3.83 -3.44 6.21
C LYS A 55 -4.58 -2.21 6.72
N GLY A 56 -5.88 -2.34 6.89
CA GLY A 56 -6.73 -1.26 7.41
C GLY A 56 -6.99 -0.13 6.42
N GLU A 57 -7.66 0.91 6.91
CA GLU A 57 -7.91 2.15 6.18
C GLU A 57 -7.23 3.31 6.94
N PRO A 58 -6.14 3.88 6.42
CA PRO A 58 -5.37 4.88 7.13
C PRO A 58 -6.17 6.16 7.45
N LEU A 59 -7.15 6.52 6.60
CA LEU A 59 -8.00 7.68 6.84
C LEU A 59 -8.99 7.48 7.98
N LEU A 60 -9.14 6.24 8.47
CA LEU A 60 -9.98 5.94 9.63
C LEU A 60 -9.28 6.23 10.95
N HIS A 61 -7.94 6.34 10.95
CA HIS A 61 -7.16 6.56 12.18
C HIS A 61 -7.67 7.77 12.95
N SER A 62 -7.98 7.58 14.25
CA SER A 62 -8.63 8.59 15.10
C SER A 62 -7.79 9.87 15.26
N LYS A 63 -6.46 9.75 15.20
CA LYS A 63 -5.47 10.84 15.33
C LYS A 63 -4.74 11.12 14.01
N LEU A 64 -5.45 11.05 12.86
CA LEU A 64 -4.83 11.23 11.54
C LEU A 64 -4.09 12.57 11.40
N LEU A 65 -4.63 13.66 11.94
CA LEU A 65 -4.02 14.98 11.89
C LEU A 65 -2.65 14.95 12.57
N GLU A 66 -2.61 14.50 13.81
CA GLU A 66 -1.39 14.45 14.64
C GLU A 66 -0.36 13.45 14.08
N ILE A 67 -0.82 12.34 13.49
CA ILE A 67 0.04 11.41 12.74
C ILE A 67 0.76 12.13 11.60
N LEU A 68 0.03 12.93 10.80
CA LEU A 68 0.62 13.67 9.69
C LEU A 68 1.56 14.78 10.18
N GLU A 69 1.23 15.48 11.25
CA GLU A 69 2.10 16.48 11.89
C GLU A 69 3.43 15.85 12.34
N LEU A 70 3.40 14.67 12.93
CA LEU A 70 4.61 13.94 13.28
C LEU A 70 5.45 13.59 12.05
N THR A 71 4.83 13.19 10.94
CA THR A 71 5.60 12.91 9.70
C THR A 71 6.27 14.14 9.13
N GLU A 72 5.65 15.30 9.26
CA GLU A 72 6.22 16.59 8.83
C GLU A 72 7.37 17.01 9.75
N LYS A 73 7.17 16.93 11.07
CA LYS A 73 8.21 17.18 12.09
C LYS A 73 9.49 16.38 11.82
N TYR A 74 9.37 15.12 11.41
CA TYR A 74 10.50 14.25 11.07
C TYR A 74 10.93 14.32 9.60
N ASN A 75 10.39 15.25 8.80
CA ASN A 75 10.72 15.44 7.38
C ASN A 75 10.56 14.16 6.53
N PHE A 76 9.51 13.38 6.77
CA PHE A 76 9.17 12.25 5.90
C PHE A 76 8.31 12.68 4.73
N LYS A 77 8.59 12.11 3.55
CA LYS A 77 7.68 12.09 2.41
C LYS A 77 6.65 10.99 2.65
N VAL A 78 5.37 11.34 2.61
CA VAL A 78 4.26 10.43 2.92
C VAL A 78 3.56 10.00 1.64
N LYS A 79 3.24 8.71 1.56
CA LYS A 79 2.29 8.18 0.58
C LYS A 79 1.16 7.45 1.30
N ILE A 80 -0.07 7.71 0.86
CA ILE A 80 -1.29 7.15 1.45
C ILE A 80 -1.94 6.25 0.41
N THR A 81 -2.45 5.08 0.85
CA THR A 81 -3.34 4.25 0.04
C THR A 81 -4.64 4.11 0.81
N THR A 82 -5.74 4.47 0.18
CA THR A 82 -7.08 4.52 0.79
C THR A 82 -8.11 3.83 -0.10
N ASN A 83 -9.16 3.32 0.50
CA ASN A 83 -10.36 2.87 -0.21
C ASN A 83 -11.24 4.03 -0.72
N GLY A 84 -10.91 5.27 -0.38
CA GLY A 84 -11.57 6.47 -0.86
C GLY A 84 -12.84 6.89 -0.11
N THR A 85 -13.45 6.03 0.69
CA THR A 85 -14.75 6.30 1.33
C THR A 85 -14.74 7.50 2.28
N LEU A 86 -13.57 7.82 2.85
CA LEU A 86 -13.39 8.91 3.82
C LEU A 86 -12.68 10.15 3.23
N LEU A 87 -12.31 10.14 1.95
CA LEU A 87 -11.56 11.25 1.33
C LEU A 87 -12.26 12.59 1.53
N LYS A 88 -13.57 12.65 1.24
CA LYS A 88 -14.37 13.89 1.36
C LYS A 88 -14.35 14.45 2.78
N SER A 89 -14.54 13.61 3.79
CA SER A 89 -14.52 14.02 5.20
C SER A 89 -13.14 14.42 5.71
N LYS A 90 -12.07 13.90 5.10
CA LYS A 90 -10.67 14.17 5.48
C LYS A 90 -9.98 15.22 4.59
N LEU A 91 -10.69 15.79 3.61
CA LEU A 91 -10.13 16.77 2.67
C LEU A 91 -9.38 17.90 3.37
N ASN A 92 -10.01 18.55 4.37
CA ASN A 92 -9.42 19.67 5.11
C ASN A 92 -8.13 19.29 5.88
N ILE A 93 -7.97 18.02 6.25
CA ILE A 93 -6.75 17.53 6.88
C ILE A 93 -5.69 17.31 5.80
N LEU A 94 -6.01 16.55 4.76
CA LEU A 94 -5.04 16.12 3.75
C LEU A 94 -4.39 17.28 3.00
N GLN A 95 -5.15 18.32 2.69
CA GLN A 95 -4.64 19.49 1.94
C GLN A 95 -3.70 20.41 2.74
N LYS A 96 -3.63 20.27 4.09
CA LYS A 96 -2.72 21.06 4.93
C LYS A 96 -1.25 20.65 4.77
N PHE A 97 -0.97 19.40 4.34
CA PHE A 97 0.36 18.80 4.41
C PHE A 97 1.05 18.77 3.06
N THR A 98 2.16 19.48 2.95
CA THR A 98 2.98 19.53 1.72
C THR A 98 3.89 18.30 1.56
N ASN A 99 4.11 17.55 2.63
CA ASN A 99 4.90 16.33 2.64
C ASN A 99 4.15 15.09 2.14
N ILE A 100 2.83 15.17 1.90
CA ILE A 100 2.07 14.12 1.21
C ILE A 100 2.44 14.17 -0.28
N LYS A 101 3.15 13.15 -0.75
CA LYS A 101 3.69 13.10 -2.12
C LYS A 101 2.86 12.26 -3.08
N GLN A 102 1.89 11.52 -2.58
CA GLN A 102 0.97 10.75 -3.41
C GLN A 102 -0.19 10.19 -2.57
N ILE A 103 -1.38 10.22 -3.13
CA ILE A 103 -2.53 9.47 -2.62
C ILE A 103 -2.94 8.45 -3.68
N ASN A 104 -2.95 7.16 -3.30
CA ASN A 104 -3.48 6.07 -4.10
C ASN A 104 -4.91 5.80 -3.66
N VAL A 105 -5.85 5.81 -4.59
CA VAL A 105 -7.26 5.51 -4.31
C VAL A 105 -7.62 4.18 -4.96
N SER A 106 -7.92 3.19 -4.14
CA SER A 106 -8.29 1.85 -4.59
C SER A 106 -9.76 1.83 -4.99
N LEU A 107 -10.07 2.18 -6.24
CA LEU A 107 -11.45 2.26 -6.76
C LEU A 107 -12.16 0.90 -6.83
N HIS A 108 -11.40 -0.19 -6.80
CA HIS A 108 -11.90 -1.57 -6.82
C HIS A 108 -12.39 -2.07 -5.44
N CYS A 109 -12.33 -1.24 -4.41
CA CYS A 109 -12.85 -1.62 -3.10
C CYS A 109 -14.37 -1.72 -3.11
N GLU A 110 -14.90 -2.83 -2.62
CA GLU A 110 -16.33 -3.10 -2.54
C GLU A 110 -16.96 -2.17 -1.51
N ASN A 111 -17.87 -1.32 -1.97
CA ASN A 111 -18.64 -0.41 -1.10
C ASN A 111 -20.02 -0.17 -1.71
N ASN A 112 -20.99 0.21 -0.86
CA ASN A 112 -22.39 0.45 -1.24
C ASN A 112 -22.77 1.93 -1.19
N LEU A 113 -21.80 2.86 -1.25
CA LEU A 113 -22.05 4.30 -1.17
C LEU A 113 -22.60 4.83 -2.51
N VAL A 114 -23.80 5.40 -2.49
CA VAL A 114 -24.51 5.87 -3.69
C VAL A 114 -23.69 6.88 -4.50
N ASN A 115 -23.02 7.82 -3.83
CA ASN A 115 -22.27 8.90 -4.47
C ASN A 115 -20.75 8.66 -4.47
N TYR A 116 -20.30 7.42 -4.28
CA TYR A 116 -18.89 7.11 -4.07
C TYR A 116 -17.98 7.73 -5.14
N PHE A 117 -18.22 7.46 -6.41
CA PHE A 117 -17.36 7.98 -7.49
C PHE A 117 -17.38 9.50 -7.58
N THR A 118 -18.56 10.10 -7.47
CA THR A 118 -18.71 11.57 -7.51
C THR A 118 -17.96 12.23 -6.36
N ASP A 119 -18.12 11.73 -5.14
CA ASP A 119 -17.45 12.29 -3.96
C ASP A 119 -15.92 12.08 -4.03
N VAL A 120 -15.46 10.90 -4.44
CA VAL A 120 -14.04 10.61 -4.61
C VAL A 120 -13.43 11.50 -5.68
N PHE A 121 -14.02 11.59 -6.87
CA PHE A 121 -13.43 12.33 -7.98
C PHE A 121 -13.41 13.84 -7.72
N ASN A 122 -14.51 14.42 -7.22
CA ASN A 122 -14.55 15.83 -6.85
C ASN A 122 -13.50 16.18 -5.77
N THR A 123 -13.35 15.30 -4.76
CA THR A 123 -12.34 15.49 -3.72
C THR A 123 -10.93 15.37 -4.28
N CYS A 124 -10.69 14.38 -5.12
CA CYS A 124 -9.40 14.19 -5.78
C CYS A 124 -9.04 15.34 -6.72
N ASP A 125 -10.00 15.97 -7.39
CA ASP A 125 -9.77 17.17 -8.21
C ASP A 125 -9.26 18.36 -7.38
N ILE A 126 -9.74 18.49 -6.15
CA ILE A 126 -9.26 19.54 -5.24
C ILE A 126 -7.85 19.19 -4.75
N LEU A 127 -7.61 17.95 -4.31
CA LEU A 127 -6.32 17.49 -3.80
C LEU A 127 -5.24 17.49 -4.89
N ALA A 128 -5.59 17.19 -6.13
CA ALA A 128 -4.68 17.11 -7.26
C ALA A 128 -4.00 18.44 -7.63
N LYS A 129 -4.49 19.55 -7.10
CA LYS A 129 -3.80 20.84 -7.24
C LYS A 129 -2.38 20.81 -6.66
N ASN A 130 -2.16 20.03 -5.60
CA ASN A 130 -0.88 19.96 -4.90
C ASN A 130 -0.35 18.54 -4.70
N ILE A 131 -1.20 17.52 -4.77
CA ILE A 131 -0.86 16.13 -4.43
C ILE A 131 -1.17 15.22 -5.62
N PRO A 132 -0.19 14.48 -6.15
CA PRO A 132 -0.44 13.47 -7.17
C PRO A 132 -1.41 12.40 -6.69
N ILE A 133 -2.46 12.15 -7.47
CA ILE A 133 -3.50 11.14 -7.24
C ILE A 133 -3.30 9.99 -8.21
N VAL A 134 -3.34 8.77 -7.69
CA VAL A 134 -3.30 7.55 -8.50
C VAL A 134 -4.54 6.72 -8.20
N TYR A 135 -5.46 6.68 -9.13
CA TYR A 135 -6.56 5.72 -9.10
C TYR A 135 -6.03 4.33 -9.40
N ARG A 136 -6.47 3.33 -8.65
CA ARG A 136 -6.01 1.95 -8.78
C ARG A 136 -7.17 1.01 -9.09
N ILE A 137 -6.98 0.21 -10.14
CA ILE A 137 -7.85 -0.91 -10.49
C ILE A 137 -6.97 -2.16 -10.47
N TRP A 138 -7.06 -2.96 -9.41
CA TRP A 138 -6.15 -4.08 -9.16
C TRP A 138 -6.85 -5.44 -9.09
N LEU A 139 -7.99 -5.55 -9.74
CA LEU A 139 -8.76 -6.80 -9.77
C LEU A 139 -9.07 -7.24 -11.20
N LEU A 140 -8.09 -7.08 -12.11
CA LEU A 140 -8.26 -7.54 -13.48
C LEU A 140 -7.89 -9.01 -13.59
N ASP A 141 -8.69 -9.79 -14.34
CA ASP A 141 -8.30 -11.12 -14.81
C ASP A 141 -7.63 -10.99 -16.19
N ASN A 142 -6.34 -11.37 -16.26
CA ASN A 142 -5.56 -11.26 -17.49
C ASN A 142 -5.67 -9.89 -18.19
N TYR A 143 -5.70 -8.81 -17.40
CA TYR A 143 -5.90 -7.43 -17.87
C TYR A 143 -7.22 -7.16 -18.60
N LYS A 144 -8.21 -8.05 -18.47
CA LYS A 144 -9.56 -7.82 -18.97
C LYS A 144 -10.36 -7.02 -17.94
N LEU A 145 -11.21 -6.13 -18.43
CA LEU A 145 -12.15 -5.40 -17.60
C LEU A 145 -13.30 -6.32 -17.23
N ASP A 146 -13.50 -6.56 -15.96
CA ASP A 146 -14.71 -7.17 -15.43
C ASP A 146 -15.83 -6.13 -15.30
N LYS A 147 -16.98 -6.54 -14.75
CA LYS A 147 -18.13 -5.66 -14.55
C LYS A 147 -17.80 -4.44 -13.69
N LEU A 148 -17.07 -4.62 -12.59
CA LEU A 148 -16.70 -3.54 -11.68
C LEU A 148 -15.71 -2.59 -12.34
N SER A 149 -14.67 -3.11 -12.98
CA SER A 149 -13.68 -2.31 -13.68
C SER A 149 -14.31 -1.50 -14.83
N THR A 150 -15.29 -2.06 -15.53
CA THR A 150 -16.05 -1.34 -16.56
C THR A 150 -16.81 -0.17 -15.95
N ILE A 151 -17.56 -0.40 -14.86
CA ILE A 151 -18.28 0.67 -14.13
C ILE A 151 -17.30 1.78 -13.68
N ILE A 152 -16.14 1.42 -13.16
CA ILE A 152 -15.11 2.39 -12.75
C ILE A 152 -14.65 3.23 -13.94
N VAL A 153 -14.32 2.60 -15.07
CA VAL A 153 -13.83 3.29 -16.27
C VAL A 153 -14.90 4.19 -16.86
N ASP A 154 -16.16 3.77 -16.90
CA ASP A 154 -17.29 4.57 -17.39
C ASP A 154 -17.50 5.83 -16.52
N ASN A 155 -17.40 5.69 -15.20
CA ASN A 155 -17.45 6.83 -14.29
C ASN A 155 -16.25 7.79 -14.48
N LEU A 156 -15.04 7.28 -14.75
CA LEU A 156 -13.87 8.10 -15.06
C LEU A 156 -14.07 8.87 -16.39
N ILE A 157 -14.57 8.20 -17.43
CA ILE A 157 -14.86 8.80 -18.73
C ILE A 157 -15.89 9.94 -18.56
N SER A 158 -16.98 9.68 -17.85
CA SER A 158 -18.05 10.63 -17.59
C SER A 158 -17.55 11.86 -16.84
N HIS A 159 -16.85 11.65 -15.71
CA HIS A 159 -16.40 12.73 -14.83
C HIS A 159 -15.35 13.61 -15.49
N TYR A 160 -14.34 13.00 -16.11
CA TYR A 160 -13.22 13.72 -16.75
C TYR A 160 -13.47 14.10 -18.20
N LYS A 161 -14.67 13.82 -18.74
CA LYS A 161 -15.06 14.08 -20.14
C LYS A 161 -14.04 13.51 -21.13
N LEU A 162 -13.59 12.27 -20.87
CA LEU A 162 -12.61 11.60 -21.69
C LEU A 162 -13.26 11.05 -22.97
N ASP A 163 -12.49 10.98 -24.05
CA ASP A 163 -12.92 10.34 -25.28
C ASP A 163 -13.14 8.83 -25.07
N LYS A 164 -14.11 8.22 -25.77
CA LYS A 164 -14.41 6.78 -25.69
C LYS A 164 -13.19 5.90 -25.99
N SER A 165 -12.22 6.40 -26.75
CA SER A 165 -10.94 5.69 -26.98
C SER A 165 -10.11 5.50 -25.71
N PHE A 166 -10.46 6.18 -24.59
CA PHE A 166 -9.84 5.97 -23.29
C PHE A 166 -9.95 4.54 -22.83
N LEU A 167 -11.07 3.86 -23.10
CA LEU A 167 -11.24 2.44 -22.82
C LEU A 167 -10.12 1.60 -23.46
N ASN A 168 -9.80 1.86 -24.74
CA ASN A 168 -8.72 1.18 -25.43
C ASN A 168 -7.34 1.47 -24.80
N LYS A 169 -7.12 2.68 -24.29
CA LYS A 169 -5.90 3.04 -23.55
C LYS A 169 -5.82 2.25 -22.25
N VAL A 170 -6.93 2.12 -21.52
CA VAL A 170 -7.00 1.35 -20.29
C VAL A 170 -6.67 -0.13 -20.56
N ILE A 171 -7.17 -0.72 -21.63
CA ILE A 171 -6.86 -2.11 -21.98
C ILE A 171 -5.37 -2.29 -22.29
N LYS A 172 -4.75 -1.38 -23.05
CA LYS A 172 -3.38 -1.52 -23.58
C LYS A 172 -2.27 -1.07 -22.62
N LYS A 173 -2.51 -0.07 -21.77
CA LYS A 173 -1.48 0.55 -20.92
C LYS A 173 -1.73 0.29 -19.45
N LYS A 174 -0.66 0.09 -18.68
CA LYS A 174 -0.73 -0.09 -17.23
C LYS A 174 -0.95 1.25 -16.53
N ASN A 175 -0.11 2.24 -16.82
CA ASN A 175 -0.14 3.57 -16.21
C ASN A 175 -0.62 4.60 -17.24
N ILE A 176 -1.65 5.35 -16.89
CA ILE A 176 -2.29 6.31 -17.78
C ILE A 176 -2.43 7.65 -17.06
N LYS A 177 -1.96 8.72 -17.67
CA LYS A 177 -2.29 10.08 -17.22
C LYS A 177 -3.71 10.41 -17.68
N ILE A 178 -4.59 10.78 -16.71
CA ILE A 178 -5.96 11.22 -16.96
C ILE A 178 -5.97 12.74 -17.21
N LYS A 179 -5.42 13.49 -16.26
CA LYS A 179 -5.16 14.92 -16.34
C LYS A 179 -3.98 15.29 -15.44
N ASP A 180 -3.71 16.58 -15.23
CA ASP A 180 -2.58 17.01 -14.39
C ASP A 180 -2.71 16.46 -12.97
N ASN A 181 -1.64 15.83 -12.49
CA ASN A 181 -1.54 15.17 -11.20
C ASN A 181 -2.54 14.02 -10.95
N ILE A 182 -3.32 13.59 -11.96
CA ILE A 182 -4.25 12.47 -11.83
C ILE A 182 -3.89 11.37 -12.83
N TYR A 183 -3.71 10.18 -12.28
CA TYR A 183 -3.25 9.00 -13.01
C TYR A 183 -4.15 7.80 -12.71
N LEU A 184 -4.19 6.84 -13.62
CA LEU A 184 -4.78 5.51 -13.43
C LEU A 184 -3.68 4.46 -13.50
N ASP A 185 -3.57 3.63 -12.49
CA ASP A 185 -2.74 2.43 -12.46
C ASP A 185 -3.63 1.19 -12.37
N LYS A 186 -3.36 0.21 -13.22
CA LYS A 186 -4.09 -1.06 -13.22
C LYS A 186 -3.16 -2.25 -13.07
N ASP A 187 -3.65 -3.30 -12.45
CA ASP A 187 -2.94 -4.54 -12.28
C ASP A 187 -3.89 -5.73 -12.18
N ASN A 188 -3.35 -6.93 -12.31
CA ASN A 188 -4.10 -8.16 -12.12
C ASN A 188 -4.30 -8.45 -10.63
N GLU A 189 -5.39 -9.13 -10.33
CA GLU A 189 -5.60 -9.74 -9.03
C GLU A 189 -4.47 -10.72 -8.71
N PHE A 190 -4.12 -10.82 -7.44
CA PHE A 190 -3.16 -11.78 -6.93
C PHE A 190 -3.67 -12.44 -5.65
N LYS A 191 -3.28 -13.68 -5.43
CA LYS A 191 -3.54 -14.37 -4.17
C LYS A 191 -2.53 -13.94 -3.11
N TRP A 192 -3.03 -13.63 -1.91
CA TRP A 192 -2.17 -13.27 -0.78
C TRP A 192 -1.27 -14.43 -0.37
N PRO A 193 -0.02 -14.17 0.04
CA PRO A 193 0.95 -15.22 0.35
C PRO A 193 0.65 -16.00 1.64
N ASP A 194 -0.34 -15.60 2.40
CA ASP A 194 -0.81 -16.28 3.60
C ASP A 194 -1.66 -17.54 3.32
N ASN A 195 -2.08 -17.73 2.08
CA ASN A 195 -2.69 -18.98 1.63
C ASN A 195 -1.56 -19.95 1.24
N ILE A 196 -1.05 -20.71 2.20
CA ILE A 196 0.05 -21.66 2.03
C ILE A 196 -0.41 -22.76 1.08
N GLN A 197 0.10 -22.72 -0.15
CA GLN A 197 0.15 -23.87 -1.04
C GLN A 197 1.60 -24.31 -1.07
N ASP A 198 1.87 -25.62 -1.01
CA ASP A 198 3.22 -26.16 -1.11
C ASP A 198 3.73 -25.98 -2.54
N ASN A 199 4.29 -24.82 -2.81
CA ASN A 199 5.02 -24.57 -4.04
C ASN A 199 6.50 -24.85 -3.80
N GLU A 200 7.05 -25.76 -4.57
CA GLU A 200 8.49 -26.14 -4.57
C GLU A 200 9.40 -25.10 -5.25
N LEU A 201 8.93 -23.86 -5.41
CA LEU A 201 9.71 -22.83 -6.08
C LEU A 201 10.89 -22.37 -5.22
N ASP A 202 12.09 -22.83 -5.55
CA ASP A 202 13.31 -22.42 -4.86
C ASP A 202 14.03 -21.24 -5.52
N LYS A 203 13.72 -20.93 -6.77
CA LYS A 203 14.32 -19.82 -7.51
C LYS A 203 13.38 -18.62 -7.60
N GLY A 204 13.92 -17.44 -7.44
CA GLY A 204 13.20 -16.19 -7.60
C GLY A 204 13.79 -15.04 -6.81
N THR A 205 13.41 -13.83 -7.19
CA THR A 205 13.83 -12.59 -6.54
C THR A 205 12.62 -11.75 -6.10
N CYS A 206 12.86 -10.77 -5.26
CA CYS A 206 11.86 -9.80 -4.81
C CYS A 206 12.54 -8.51 -4.36
N LEU A 207 11.75 -7.44 -4.21
CA LEU A 207 12.19 -6.17 -3.63
C LEU A 207 12.02 -6.09 -2.11
N GLY A 208 11.29 -7.05 -1.49
CA GLY A 208 11.20 -7.17 -0.02
C GLY A 208 12.59 -7.28 0.60
N THR A 209 12.81 -6.74 1.78
CA THR A 209 14.11 -6.60 2.46
C THR A 209 15.21 -5.85 1.67
N ARG A 210 15.11 -5.76 0.34
CA ARG A 210 16.10 -5.08 -0.52
C ARG A 210 15.81 -3.60 -0.70
N SER A 211 14.57 -3.22 -0.99
CA SER A 211 14.15 -1.83 -1.22
C SER A 211 13.17 -1.33 -0.16
N HIS A 212 12.53 -2.22 0.57
CA HIS A 212 11.54 -1.88 1.58
C HIS A 212 11.37 -2.99 2.62
N ILE A 213 10.83 -2.61 3.76
CA ILE A 213 10.28 -3.45 4.82
C ILE A 213 8.90 -2.91 5.21
N ALA A 214 8.18 -3.64 6.07
CA ALA A 214 6.96 -3.13 6.68
C ALA A 214 7.00 -3.28 8.20
N ILE A 215 6.30 -2.39 8.91
CA ILE A 215 6.11 -2.39 10.34
C ILE A 215 4.60 -2.48 10.57
N LEU A 216 4.17 -3.55 11.25
CA LEU A 216 2.77 -3.80 11.58
C LEU A 216 2.34 -2.99 12.79
N VAL A 217 1.04 -2.85 13.01
CA VAL A 217 0.45 -2.04 14.10
C VAL A 217 0.84 -2.50 15.51
N ASN A 218 1.27 -3.75 15.67
CA ASN A 218 1.81 -4.30 16.92
C ASN A 218 3.33 -4.14 17.06
N GLY A 219 3.97 -3.46 16.11
CA GLY A 219 5.41 -3.22 16.08
C GLY A 219 6.22 -4.29 15.35
N ASP A 220 5.63 -5.39 14.92
CA ASP A 220 6.38 -6.44 14.23
C ASP A 220 6.95 -5.93 12.90
N ILE A 221 8.24 -6.14 12.71
CA ILE A 221 8.96 -5.83 11.47
C ILE A 221 8.89 -7.06 10.56
N VAL A 222 8.44 -6.85 9.31
CA VAL A 222 8.24 -7.92 8.33
C VAL A 222 8.91 -7.57 6.99
N PRO A 223 9.24 -8.58 6.13
CA PRO A 223 9.99 -8.36 4.90
C PRO A 223 9.31 -7.43 3.89
N CYS A 224 7.98 -7.40 3.87
CA CYS A 224 7.21 -6.57 2.93
C CYS A 224 5.76 -6.38 3.39
N CYS A 225 5.04 -5.46 2.76
CA CYS A 225 3.63 -5.16 3.07
C CYS A 225 2.64 -6.30 2.72
N LEU A 226 3.07 -7.35 2.03
CA LEU A 226 2.22 -8.52 1.77
C LEU A 226 2.27 -9.56 2.90
N ASP A 227 3.28 -9.51 3.76
CA ASP A 227 3.29 -10.27 5.02
C ASP A 227 2.46 -9.57 6.09
N SER A 228 1.20 -9.38 5.78
CA SER A 228 0.28 -8.62 6.63
C SER A 228 -0.13 -9.33 7.92
N LYS A 229 0.21 -10.61 8.06
CA LYS A 229 -0.05 -11.41 9.26
C LYS A 229 1.17 -11.55 10.18
N GLY A 230 2.35 -11.08 9.75
CA GLY A 230 3.58 -11.20 10.51
C GLY A 230 4.15 -12.62 10.55
N ILE A 231 3.95 -13.40 9.47
CA ILE A 231 4.43 -14.80 9.40
C ILE A 231 5.97 -14.86 9.45
N LEU A 232 6.64 -13.91 8.78
CA LEU A 232 8.09 -13.75 8.81
C LEU A 232 8.49 -12.58 9.71
N LYS A 233 8.21 -12.67 11.00
CA LYS A 233 8.64 -11.67 11.97
C LYS A 233 10.17 -11.60 12.00
N LEU A 234 10.72 -10.45 11.65
CA LEU A 234 12.17 -10.17 11.66
C LEU A 234 12.64 -9.64 13.01
N GLY A 235 11.75 -9.01 13.76
CA GLY A 235 11.93 -8.37 15.05
C GLY A 235 10.74 -7.51 15.40
N ASN A 236 10.83 -6.69 16.46
CA ASN A 236 9.78 -5.77 16.86
C ASN A 236 10.37 -4.37 17.10
N ILE A 237 9.84 -3.34 16.44
CA ILE A 237 10.38 -1.97 16.47
C ILE A 237 10.31 -1.33 17.86
N PHE A 238 9.44 -1.82 18.76
CA PHE A 238 9.31 -1.31 20.12
C PHE A 238 10.32 -1.95 21.09
N GLU A 239 10.78 -3.17 20.76
CA GLU A 239 11.66 -3.99 21.61
C GLU A 239 13.11 -3.93 21.10
N ASP A 240 13.29 -3.93 19.77
CA ASP A 240 14.58 -4.09 19.12
C ASP A 240 15.09 -2.76 18.51
N GLU A 241 16.41 -2.60 18.39
CA GLU A 241 16.99 -1.60 17.52
C GLU A 241 16.93 -2.08 16.05
N LEU A 242 16.50 -1.20 15.14
CA LEU A 242 16.35 -1.59 13.73
C LEU A 242 17.67 -2.06 13.12
N GLU A 243 18.80 -1.53 13.59
CA GLU A 243 20.12 -1.96 13.15
C GLU A 243 20.38 -3.44 13.44
N ASP A 244 20.00 -3.92 14.62
CA ASP A 244 20.19 -5.31 15.02
C ASP A 244 19.27 -6.24 14.23
N VAL A 245 18.02 -5.83 14.00
CA VAL A 245 17.10 -6.55 13.12
C VAL A 245 17.66 -6.69 11.70
N LEU A 246 18.29 -5.65 11.14
CA LEU A 246 18.88 -5.68 9.81
C LEU A 246 20.17 -6.51 9.73
N LYS A 247 20.77 -6.84 10.87
CA LYS A 247 21.94 -7.74 10.99
C LYS A 247 21.53 -9.17 11.37
N SER A 248 20.26 -9.42 11.70
CA SER A 248 19.79 -10.75 12.10
C SER A 248 19.99 -11.79 11.00
N GLU A 249 20.22 -13.04 11.40
CA GLU A 249 20.42 -14.15 10.47
C GLU A 249 19.24 -14.28 9.49
N LEU A 250 18.00 -14.18 10.00
CA LEU A 250 16.80 -14.29 9.18
C LEU A 250 16.71 -13.17 8.13
N PHE A 251 16.96 -11.92 8.53
CA PHE A 251 16.96 -10.79 7.58
C PHE A 251 18.03 -10.99 6.49
N LEU A 252 19.25 -11.31 6.90
CA LEU A 252 20.37 -11.49 5.97
C LEU A 252 20.12 -12.67 5.02
N LYS A 253 19.59 -13.79 5.52
CA LYS A 253 19.23 -14.95 4.73
C LYS A 253 18.20 -14.62 3.64
N ILE A 254 17.14 -13.88 3.98
CA ILE A 254 16.11 -13.46 3.01
C ILE A 254 16.69 -12.48 2.01
N ASN A 255 17.40 -11.45 2.49
CA ASN A 255 17.96 -10.38 1.66
C ASN A 255 18.99 -10.94 0.66
N GLN A 256 19.91 -11.78 1.12
CA GLN A 256 20.93 -12.41 0.27
C GLN A 256 20.29 -13.40 -0.69
N GLY A 257 19.33 -14.19 -0.22
CA GLY A 257 18.58 -15.11 -1.08
C GLY A 257 17.96 -14.41 -2.28
N PHE A 258 17.31 -13.26 -2.10
CA PHE A 258 16.77 -12.50 -3.23
C PHE A 258 17.83 -11.92 -4.18
N LYS A 259 19.03 -11.59 -3.68
CA LYS A 259 20.16 -11.18 -4.54
C LYS A 259 20.67 -12.36 -5.39
N ASP A 260 20.69 -13.54 -4.81
CA ASP A 260 21.20 -14.76 -5.43
C ASP A 260 20.11 -15.51 -6.24
N ASN A 261 18.94 -14.87 -6.43
CA ASN A 261 17.79 -15.48 -7.11
C ASN A 261 17.31 -16.78 -6.45
N LYS A 262 17.41 -16.85 -5.11
CA LYS A 262 17.04 -18.01 -4.28
C LYS A 262 15.98 -17.64 -3.28
N LEU A 263 14.94 -18.45 -3.16
CA LEU A 263 13.85 -18.28 -2.20
C LEU A 263 14.13 -19.09 -0.95
N THR A 264 14.28 -18.40 0.18
CA THR A 264 14.71 -19.00 1.45
C THR A 264 13.58 -19.23 2.44
N CYS A 265 12.37 -18.70 2.17
CA CYS A 265 11.23 -18.77 3.08
C CYS A 265 9.96 -19.22 2.35
N ASN A 266 9.15 -20.07 3.00
CA ASN A 266 7.91 -20.60 2.42
C ASN A 266 6.92 -19.51 1.99
N LEU A 267 6.72 -18.47 2.81
CA LEU A 267 5.88 -17.33 2.43
C LEU A 267 6.28 -16.74 1.07
N CYS A 268 7.58 -16.57 0.84
CA CYS A 268 8.09 -16.00 -0.42
C CYS A 268 8.00 -16.99 -1.57
N LYS A 269 8.16 -18.30 -1.34
CA LYS A 269 7.97 -19.35 -2.35
C LYS A 269 6.53 -19.36 -2.87
N ASN A 270 5.57 -19.12 -1.99
CA ASN A 270 4.13 -19.15 -2.26
C ASN A 270 3.53 -17.80 -2.67
N CYS A 271 4.32 -16.73 -2.75
CA CYS A 271 3.84 -15.40 -3.04
C CYS A 271 3.45 -15.24 -4.52
N ASN A 272 2.15 -15.28 -4.81
CA ASN A 272 1.63 -15.13 -6.17
C ASN A 272 2.00 -13.76 -6.78
N PHE A 273 1.94 -12.68 -6.00
CA PHE A 273 2.39 -11.37 -6.46
C PHE A 273 3.86 -11.38 -6.93
N ARG A 274 4.75 -12.05 -6.20
CA ARG A 274 6.16 -12.19 -6.60
C ARG A 274 6.28 -12.97 -7.92
N ILE A 275 5.55 -14.08 -8.04
CA ILE A 275 5.54 -14.91 -9.26
C ILE A 275 5.13 -14.05 -10.45
N MET A 276 4.04 -13.28 -10.34
CA MET A 276 3.53 -12.44 -11.43
C MET A 276 4.47 -11.27 -11.80
N LYS A 277 5.29 -10.76 -10.85
CA LYS A 277 6.09 -9.55 -11.07
C LYS A 277 7.55 -9.82 -11.38
N PHE A 278 8.12 -10.90 -10.88
CA PHE A 278 9.56 -11.13 -10.91
C PHE A 278 9.99 -12.47 -11.55
N ASN A 279 9.07 -13.38 -11.81
CA ASN A 279 9.32 -14.57 -12.60
C ASN A 279 8.94 -14.29 -14.07
N LYS A 280 9.80 -13.55 -14.77
CA LYS A 280 9.75 -13.42 -16.22
C LYS A 280 10.89 -14.20 -16.83
#